data_2835fba7a29765538063e63f3ff4e364
#
_entry.id   2835fba7a29765538063e63f3ff4e364
#
_cell.length_a   1.000
_cell.length_b   1.000
_cell.length_c   1.000
_cell.angle_alpha   90.00
_cell.angle_beta   90.00
_cell.angle_gamma   90.00
#
_symmetry.space_group_name_H-M   'P 1'
#
loop_
_entity.id
_entity.type
_entity.pdbx_description
1 polymer ?
#
loop_
_entity_poly.entity_id
_entity_poly.type
_entity_poly.pdbx_seq_one_letter_code
_entity_poly.pdbx_strand_id
1 'polypeptide(L)'
;MTTSFSAIGQPVPQDEGPDKVSGKALYAADLMLAGMLWGKVLRSPYSHANILSIDTAEASHVPGVHAVLTGQDLPDRRVGRLLRDIPVLARDRVLFMGEKVAAVAAETLEAAEE
;
A
#
# COMPACT_ATOMS: atom_id res chain seq x y z
N MET A 1 11.49 29.98 42.61
CA MET A 1 10.89 30.62 41.44
C MET A 1 10.22 29.54 40.64
N THR A 2 8.90 29.56 40.55
CA THR A 2 8.14 28.57 39.74
C THR A 2 8.13 29.09 38.30
N THR A 3 8.83 28.38 37.41
CA THR A 3 8.83 28.74 36.00
C THR A 3 7.46 28.36 35.42
N SER A 4 6.66 29.33 35.03
CA SER A 4 5.39 29.10 34.34
C SER A 4 5.66 28.95 32.85
N PHE A 5 5.28 27.80 32.27
CA PHE A 5 5.37 27.57 30.84
C PHE A 5 4.03 27.91 30.17
N SER A 6 4.07 28.44 28.94
CA SER A 6 2.87 28.83 28.20
C SER A 6 2.12 27.64 27.57
N ALA A 7 2.78 26.51 27.37
CA ALA A 7 2.21 25.35 26.75
C ALA A 7 2.34 24.07 27.60
N ILE A 8 3.49 23.88 28.28
CA ILE A 8 3.73 22.69 29.08
C ILE A 8 2.81 22.70 30.32
N GLY A 9 2.04 21.62 30.49
CA GLY A 9 1.08 21.49 31.60
C GLY A 9 -0.21 22.31 31.46
N GLN A 10 -0.45 22.91 30.29
CA GLN A 10 -1.68 23.63 29.98
C GLN A 10 -2.58 22.77 29.08
N PRO A 11 -3.92 22.85 29.24
CA PRO A 11 -4.89 22.18 28.38
C PRO A 11 -4.98 22.93 27.03
N VAL A 12 -4.01 22.69 26.14
CA VAL A 12 -4.01 23.29 24.80
C VAL A 12 -4.95 22.50 23.89
N PRO A 13 -5.95 23.15 23.26
CA PRO A 13 -6.80 22.48 22.26
C PRO A 13 -5.99 21.96 21.09
N GLN A 14 -6.37 20.79 20.57
CA GLN A 14 -5.75 20.27 19.36
C GLN A 14 -6.29 21.03 18.14
N ASP A 15 -5.42 21.67 17.36
CA ASP A 15 -5.80 22.51 16.22
C ASP A 15 -6.66 21.77 15.17
N GLU A 16 -6.30 20.51 14.90
CA GLU A 16 -7.05 19.65 13.96
C GLU A 16 -8.30 18.97 14.56
N GLY A 17 -8.54 19.17 15.87
CA GLY A 17 -9.62 18.50 16.59
C GLY A 17 -11.01 18.73 15.98
N PRO A 18 -11.41 19.98 15.72
CA PRO A 18 -12.71 20.30 15.11
C PRO A 18 -12.92 19.66 13.75
N ASP A 19 -11.90 19.64 12.90
CA ASP A 19 -11.98 19.03 11.56
C ASP A 19 -12.09 17.49 11.62
N LYS A 20 -11.38 16.86 12.55
CA LYS A 20 -11.44 15.42 12.76
C LYS A 20 -12.82 14.96 13.24
N VAL A 21 -13.40 15.64 14.26
CA VAL A 21 -14.70 15.26 14.81
C VAL A 21 -15.87 15.62 13.91
N SER A 22 -15.71 16.62 13.02
CA SER A 22 -16.72 17.01 12.04
C SER A 22 -16.63 16.23 10.72
N GLY A 23 -15.63 15.38 10.53
CA GLY A 23 -15.38 14.65 9.29
C GLY A 23 -14.84 15.51 8.14
N LYS A 24 -14.35 16.71 8.42
CA LYS A 24 -13.77 17.61 7.41
C LYS A 24 -12.27 17.34 7.17
N ALA A 25 -11.60 16.68 8.10
CA ALA A 25 -10.20 16.32 7.95
C ALA A 25 -10.03 15.34 6.78
N LEU A 26 -9.20 15.72 5.80
CA LEU A 26 -8.87 14.86 4.64
C LEU A 26 -7.60 14.08 4.93
N TYR A 27 -7.68 12.76 4.74
CA TYR A 27 -6.54 11.85 4.81
C TYR A 27 -6.13 11.40 3.41
N ALA A 28 -4.97 10.77 3.28
CA ALA A 28 -4.47 10.30 1.98
C ALA A 28 -5.45 9.32 1.28
N ALA A 29 -6.21 8.54 2.04
CA ALA A 29 -7.22 7.62 1.51
C ALA A 29 -8.48 8.33 0.98
N ASP A 30 -8.71 9.59 1.35
CA ASP A 30 -9.88 10.37 0.93
C ASP A 30 -9.57 11.18 -0.35
N LEU A 31 -8.31 11.18 -0.80
CA LEU A 31 -7.90 11.92 -1.99
C LEU A 31 -8.33 11.18 -3.25
N MET A 32 -9.17 11.83 -4.04
CA MET A 32 -9.63 11.33 -5.33
C MET A 32 -9.20 12.30 -6.43
N LEU A 33 -8.34 11.81 -7.33
CA LEU A 33 -7.85 12.57 -8.47
C LEU A 33 -8.49 12.06 -9.76
N ALA A 34 -8.72 12.94 -10.73
CA ALA A 34 -9.22 12.54 -12.04
C ALA A 34 -8.23 11.58 -12.71
N GLY A 35 -8.73 10.43 -13.16
CA GLY A 35 -7.90 9.37 -13.78
C GLY A 35 -7.06 8.56 -12.79
N MET A 36 -7.30 8.66 -11.49
CA MET A 36 -6.64 7.83 -10.49
C MET A 36 -7.07 6.37 -10.64
N LEU A 37 -6.09 5.46 -10.58
CA LEU A 37 -6.34 4.02 -10.64
C LEU A 37 -6.41 3.39 -9.24
N TRP A 38 -7.17 2.33 -9.13
CA TRP A 38 -7.21 1.46 -7.97
C TRP A 38 -6.04 0.47 -8.03
N GLY A 39 -5.26 0.41 -6.94
CA GLY A 39 -4.16 -0.54 -6.81
C GLY A 39 -4.52 -1.66 -5.84
N LYS A 40 -4.35 -2.91 -6.26
CA LYS A 40 -4.46 -4.09 -5.40
C LYS A 40 -3.20 -4.93 -5.44
N VAL A 41 -2.98 -5.69 -4.39
CA VAL A 41 -1.79 -6.54 -4.24
C VAL A 41 -2.21 -7.95 -3.92
N LEU A 42 -1.79 -8.89 -4.77
CA LEU A 42 -1.91 -10.31 -4.49
C LEU A 42 -0.88 -10.72 -3.43
N ARG A 43 -1.34 -11.41 -2.41
CA ARG A 43 -0.51 -11.88 -1.30
C ARG A 43 -0.44 -13.41 -1.28
N SER A 44 0.74 -13.92 -0.93
CA SER A 44 0.94 -15.37 -0.80
C SER A 44 0.13 -15.96 0.35
N PRO A 45 -0.59 -17.08 0.13
CA PRO A 45 -1.18 -17.86 1.20
C PRO A 45 -0.17 -18.79 1.90
N TYR A 46 1.03 -18.92 1.34
CA TYR A 46 2.07 -19.82 1.84
C TYR A 46 3.04 -19.10 2.76
N SER A 47 3.49 -19.78 3.79
CA SER A 47 4.47 -19.25 4.77
C SER A 47 5.89 -19.25 4.22
N HIS A 48 6.23 -20.20 3.35
CA HIS A 48 7.53 -20.28 2.67
C HIS A 48 7.40 -21.19 1.46
N ALA A 49 7.62 -20.65 0.25
CA ALA A 49 7.49 -21.41 -0.98
C ALA A 49 8.33 -20.79 -2.11
N ASN A 50 8.77 -21.60 -3.05
CA ASN A 50 9.35 -21.13 -4.29
C ASN A 50 8.23 -20.69 -5.24
N ILE A 51 8.43 -19.57 -5.93
CA ILE A 51 7.58 -19.09 -7.00
C ILE A 51 8.12 -19.71 -8.29
N LEU A 52 7.38 -20.66 -8.84
CA LEU A 52 7.77 -21.33 -10.10
C LEU A 52 7.36 -20.49 -11.32
N SER A 53 6.15 -19.92 -11.28
CA SER A 53 5.63 -19.00 -12.28
C SER A 53 4.48 -18.20 -11.70
N ILE A 54 4.23 -17.03 -12.28
CA ILE A 54 3.02 -16.23 -12.06
C ILE A 54 2.44 -15.96 -13.44
N ASP A 55 1.26 -16.53 -13.72
CA ASP A 55 0.54 -16.23 -14.95
C ASP A 55 -0.32 -14.98 -14.74
N THR A 56 -0.08 -13.97 -15.55
CA THR A 56 -0.79 -12.69 -15.50
C THR A 56 -1.70 -12.47 -16.70
N ALA A 57 -1.82 -13.48 -17.58
CA ALA A 57 -2.53 -13.33 -18.85
C ALA A 57 -4.01 -12.99 -18.65
N GLU A 58 -4.73 -13.76 -17.84
CA GLU A 58 -6.14 -13.51 -17.55
C GLU A 58 -6.35 -12.14 -16.88
N ALA A 59 -5.59 -11.84 -15.83
CA ALA A 59 -5.67 -10.55 -15.13
C ALA A 59 -5.42 -9.36 -16.06
N SER A 60 -4.52 -9.50 -17.03
CA SER A 60 -4.23 -8.44 -18.00
C SER A 60 -5.35 -8.21 -19.03
N HIS A 61 -6.28 -9.17 -19.18
CA HIS A 61 -7.41 -9.07 -20.10
C HIS A 61 -8.71 -8.60 -19.41
N VAL A 62 -8.71 -8.45 -18.10
CA VAL A 62 -9.88 -7.90 -17.38
C VAL A 62 -10.15 -6.47 -17.84
N PRO A 63 -11.39 -6.14 -18.25
CA PRO A 63 -11.72 -4.79 -18.69
C PRO A 63 -11.45 -3.75 -17.59
N GLY A 64 -10.74 -2.68 -17.94
CA GLY A 64 -10.37 -1.61 -17.00
C GLY A 64 -9.04 -1.87 -16.26
N VAL A 65 -8.38 -3.00 -16.44
CA VAL A 65 -7.03 -3.22 -15.93
C VAL A 65 -6.02 -2.53 -16.86
N HIS A 66 -5.16 -1.70 -16.27
CA HIS A 66 -4.12 -0.95 -16.98
C HIS A 66 -2.75 -1.60 -16.88
N ALA A 67 -2.46 -2.22 -15.74
CA ALA A 67 -1.17 -2.88 -15.53
C ALA A 67 -1.28 -4.00 -14.49
N VAL A 68 -0.54 -5.07 -14.75
CA VAL A 68 -0.27 -6.15 -13.79
C VAL A 68 1.25 -6.28 -13.68
N LEU A 69 1.77 -6.24 -12.47
CA LEU A 69 3.20 -6.27 -12.18
C LEU A 69 3.53 -7.44 -11.28
N THR A 70 4.60 -8.13 -11.59
CA THR A 70 5.22 -9.17 -10.77
C THR A 70 6.58 -8.72 -10.24
N GLY A 71 7.20 -9.53 -9.38
CA GLY A 71 8.56 -9.24 -8.93
C GLY A 71 9.58 -9.22 -10.07
N GLN A 72 9.33 -9.91 -11.19
CA GLN A 72 10.24 -9.96 -12.34
C GLN A 72 10.22 -8.65 -13.15
N ASP A 73 9.11 -7.94 -13.15
CA ASP A 73 8.93 -6.68 -13.89
C ASP A 73 9.61 -5.49 -13.19
N LEU A 74 9.97 -5.65 -11.93
CA LEU A 74 10.56 -4.59 -11.13
C LEU A 74 12.10 -4.73 -11.08
N PRO A 75 12.83 -3.61 -10.97
CA PRO A 75 14.26 -3.67 -10.68
C PRO A 75 14.51 -4.38 -9.34
N ASP A 76 15.65 -5.05 -9.20
CA ASP A 76 16.05 -5.69 -7.92
C ASP A 76 16.37 -4.63 -6.85
N ARG A 77 15.31 -3.95 -6.42
CA ARG A 77 15.38 -2.92 -5.39
C ARG A 77 14.73 -3.45 -4.11
N ARG A 78 15.51 -3.43 -3.05
CA ARG A 78 15.02 -3.83 -1.72
C ARG A 78 14.64 -2.61 -0.90
N VAL A 79 13.62 -2.76 -0.11
CA VAL A 79 13.09 -1.74 0.81
C VAL A 79 13.20 -2.24 2.25
N GLY A 80 13.19 -1.33 3.19
CA GLY A 80 13.23 -1.63 4.61
C GLY A 80 13.54 -0.36 5.40
N ARG A 81 13.10 -0.31 6.63
CA ARG A 81 13.26 0.87 7.48
C ARG A 81 14.67 0.96 8.08
N LEU A 82 15.21 -0.14 8.55
CA LEU A 82 16.56 -0.26 9.14
C LEU A 82 17.47 -1.03 8.21
N LEU A 83 17.04 -2.19 7.72
CA LEU A 83 17.72 -2.99 6.74
C LEU A 83 16.90 -3.00 5.45
N ARG A 84 17.57 -2.85 4.31
CA ARG A 84 16.93 -2.94 2.99
C ARG A 84 17.04 -4.36 2.48
N ASP A 85 16.27 -5.26 3.04
CA ASP A 85 16.30 -6.70 2.80
C ASP A 85 15.00 -7.26 2.19
N ILE A 86 13.93 -6.47 2.17
CA ILE A 86 12.60 -6.89 1.68
C ILE A 86 12.44 -6.45 0.22
N PRO A 87 12.14 -7.36 -0.72
CA PRO A 87 11.79 -6.99 -2.09
C PRO A 87 10.44 -6.24 -2.12
N VAL A 88 10.23 -5.39 -3.11
CA VAL A 88 8.94 -4.68 -3.29
C VAL A 88 7.83 -5.68 -3.57
N LEU A 89 8.08 -6.64 -4.48
CA LEU A 89 7.29 -7.84 -4.73
C LEU A 89 8.22 -9.05 -4.69
N ALA A 90 7.76 -10.19 -4.18
CA ALA A 90 8.53 -11.44 -4.16
C ALA A 90 8.89 -11.87 -5.60
N ARG A 91 10.14 -12.30 -5.81
CA ARG A 91 10.64 -12.69 -7.15
C ARG A 91 10.69 -14.19 -7.33
N ASP A 92 11.51 -14.86 -6.52
CA ASP A 92 11.83 -16.28 -6.68
C ASP A 92 11.19 -17.14 -5.60
N ARG A 93 10.90 -16.54 -4.45
CA ARG A 93 10.28 -17.22 -3.32
C ARG A 93 9.52 -16.25 -2.42
N VAL A 94 8.56 -16.78 -1.69
CA VAL A 94 7.92 -16.10 -0.57
C VAL A 94 8.54 -16.59 0.74
N LEU A 95 8.73 -15.67 1.68
CA LEU A 95 9.40 -15.92 2.96
C LEU A 95 8.41 -15.98 4.13
N PHE A 96 7.20 -15.44 3.95
CA PHE A 96 6.17 -15.44 4.99
C PHE A 96 4.77 -15.34 4.36
N MET A 97 3.77 -15.80 5.09
CA MET A 97 2.36 -15.67 4.70
C MET A 97 1.98 -14.19 4.59
N GLY A 98 1.33 -13.82 3.48
CA GLY A 98 0.93 -12.44 3.22
C GLY A 98 1.98 -11.60 2.51
N GLU A 99 3.14 -12.17 2.15
CA GLU A 99 4.13 -11.48 1.32
C GLU A 99 3.54 -11.13 -0.04
N LYS A 100 3.86 -9.94 -0.54
CA LYS A 100 3.35 -9.42 -1.80
C LYS A 100 4.00 -10.13 -2.98
N VAL A 101 3.22 -10.70 -3.89
CA VAL A 101 3.73 -11.44 -5.06
C VAL A 101 3.42 -10.78 -6.39
N ALA A 102 2.27 -10.10 -6.49
CA ALA A 102 1.90 -9.35 -7.68
C ALA A 102 1.12 -8.09 -7.28
N ALA A 103 1.01 -7.14 -8.19
CA ALA A 103 0.23 -5.93 -8.02
C ALA A 103 -0.53 -5.62 -9.31
N VAL A 104 -1.74 -5.10 -9.18
CA VAL A 104 -2.59 -4.69 -10.31
C VAL A 104 -3.01 -3.24 -10.13
N ALA A 105 -3.18 -2.53 -11.25
CA ALA A 105 -3.76 -1.20 -11.31
C ALA A 105 -4.93 -1.20 -12.31
N ALA A 106 -6.12 -0.78 -11.85
CA ALA A 106 -7.34 -0.79 -12.65
C ALA A 106 -8.18 0.48 -12.43
N GLU A 107 -9.11 0.75 -13.33
CA GLU A 107 -10.01 1.92 -13.26
C GLU A 107 -11.00 1.83 -12.12
N THR A 108 -11.43 0.63 -11.76
CA THR A 108 -12.37 0.39 -10.66
C THR A 108 -11.80 -0.58 -9.64
N LEU A 109 -12.36 -0.54 -8.44
CA LEU A 109 -11.97 -1.45 -7.37
C LEU A 109 -12.33 -2.89 -7.73
N GLU A 110 -13.50 -3.10 -8.33
CA GLU A 110 -14.00 -4.41 -8.76
C GLU A 110 -13.06 -5.06 -9.77
N ALA A 111 -12.65 -4.32 -10.81
CA ALA A 111 -11.70 -4.80 -11.82
C ALA A 111 -10.31 -5.09 -11.23
N ALA A 112 -9.94 -4.41 -10.14
CA ALA A 112 -8.69 -4.68 -9.46
C ALA A 112 -8.76 -5.89 -8.50
N GLU A 113 -9.96 -6.32 -8.11
CA GLU A 113 -10.21 -7.48 -7.21
C GLU A 113 -10.53 -8.77 -7.97
N GLU A 114 -10.99 -8.68 -9.22
CA GLU A 114 -11.23 -9.81 -10.12
C GLU A 114 -9.92 -10.56 -10.44
#